data_d79ed81ec1d441d021bb0b0ab04a53ab
#
_entry.id   d79ed81ec1d441d021bb0b0ab04a53ab
#
_cell.length_a   1.000
_cell.length_b   1.000
_cell.length_c   1.000
_cell.angle_alpha   90.00
_cell.angle_beta   90.00
_cell.angle_gamma   90.00
#
_symmetry.space_group_name_H-M   'P 1'
#
loop_
_entity.id
_entity.type
_entity.pdbx_description
1 polymer ?
#
loop_
_entity_poly.entity_id
_entity_poly.type
_entity_poly.pdbx_seq_one_letter_code
_entity_poly.pdbx_strand_id
1 'polypeptide(L)'
;NVSSEAAIVYNASKKEVVFEKNAHIKKLTASICKVVTALTALENLNKSNYLIISDEMVNVEGSRIYLEVGDIISIETLIYGLLLRSGNDAAKALALAYNNNEADFVYKMNELVKKYNLKNTIFNNPSGLDEDTKNYSTCYDLAILTSVALKNETFSKIFKTKKYSCTLPN
;
A
#
# COMPACT_ATOMS: atom_id res chain seq x y z
N ASN A 1 -14.31 14.32 -20.62
CA ASN A 1 -14.83 14.67 -19.29
C ASN A 1 -14.54 13.53 -18.31
N VAL A 2 -13.89 13.86 -17.18
CA VAL A 2 -13.65 12.93 -16.06
C VAL A 2 -14.72 13.17 -15.02
N SER A 3 -15.50 12.14 -14.68
CA SER A 3 -16.61 12.21 -13.72
C SER A 3 -16.15 12.30 -12.27
N SER A 4 -14.94 11.80 -11.96
CA SER A 4 -14.37 11.87 -10.61
C SER A 4 -14.18 13.31 -10.13
N GLU A 5 -14.29 13.53 -8.83
CA GLU A 5 -14.13 14.84 -8.20
C GLU A 5 -12.69 15.37 -8.31
N ALA A 6 -11.71 14.47 -8.23
CA ALA A 6 -10.29 14.78 -8.41
C ALA A 6 -9.64 13.73 -9.31
N ALA A 7 -8.70 14.14 -10.16
CA ALA A 7 -7.98 13.24 -11.06
C ALA A 7 -6.64 13.85 -11.48
N ILE A 8 -5.70 12.99 -11.86
CA ILE A 8 -4.42 13.35 -12.45
C ILE A 8 -3.99 12.33 -13.49
N VAL A 9 -3.33 12.80 -14.54
CA VAL A 9 -2.50 11.99 -15.44
C VAL A 9 -1.09 12.52 -15.34
N TYR A 10 -0.18 11.72 -14.83
CA TYR A 10 1.21 12.07 -14.59
C TYR A 10 2.13 11.21 -15.46
N ASN A 11 2.97 11.86 -16.25
CA ASN A 11 4.02 11.20 -17.01
C ASN A 11 5.25 10.99 -16.13
N ALA A 12 5.42 9.77 -15.62
CA ALA A 12 6.50 9.45 -14.69
C ALA A 12 7.90 9.57 -15.33
N SER A 13 8.04 9.30 -16.62
CA SER A 13 9.32 9.38 -17.34
C SER A 13 9.78 10.81 -17.53
N LYS A 14 8.86 11.69 -17.90
CA LYS A 14 9.13 13.12 -18.10
C LYS A 14 8.97 13.96 -16.83
N LYS A 15 8.39 13.38 -15.77
CA LYS A 15 8.05 14.05 -14.51
C LYS A 15 7.15 15.29 -14.73
N GLU A 16 6.14 15.15 -15.58
CA GLU A 16 5.22 16.22 -15.93
C GLU A 16 3.75 15.82 -15.74
N VAL A 17 2.91 16.78 -15.35
CA VAL A 17 1.46 16.63 -15.31
C VAL A 17 0.92 16.82 -16.73
N VAL A 18 0.25 15.79 -17.26
CA VAL A 18 -0.40 15.80 -18.57
C VAL A 18 -1.83 16.31 -18.47
N PHE A 19 -2.52 15.98 -17.40
CA PHE A 19 -3.88 16.42 -17.10
C PHE A 19 -4.10 16.44 -15.59
N GLU A 20 -4.83 17.43 -15.11
CA GLU A 20 -5.25 17.48 -13.72
C GLU A 20 -6.65 18.08 -13.54
N LYS A 21 -7.34 17.61 -12.52
CA LYS A 21 -8.60 18.15 -12.02
C LYS A 21 -8.55 18.05 -10.49
N ASN A 22 -8.58 19.19 -9.80
CA ASN A 22 -8.54 19.23 -8.33
C ASN A 22 -7.41 18.36 -7.71
N ALA A 23 -6.29 18.20 -8.43
CA ALA A 23 -5.25 17.23 -8.10
C ALA A 23 -4.52 17.52 -6.79
N HIS A 24 -4.61 18.75 -6.27
CA HIS A 24 -3.96 19.20 -5.03
C HIS A 24 -4.93 19.30 -3.84
N ILE A 25 -6.20 18.97 -4.04
CA ILE A 25 -7.17 18.94 -2.94
C ILE A 25 -6.96 17.70 -2.09
N LYS A 26 -6.79 17.91 -0.79
CA LYS A 26 -6.64 16.82 0.20
C LYS A 26 -7.93 16.02 0.33
N LYS A 27 -7.82 14.71 0.17
CA LYS A 27 -8.90 13.73 0.23
C LYS A 27 -8.51 12.54 1.08
N LEU A 28 -9.50 11.78 1.56
CA LEU A 28 -9.28 10.44 2.10
C LEU A 28 -8.73 9.53 1.01
N THR A 29 -7.72 8.73 1.35
CA THR A 29 -7.06 7.86 0.36
C THR A 29 -7.80 6.56 0.13
N ALA A 30 -8.58 6.11 1.10
CA ALA A 30 -9.11 4.76 1.12
C ALA A 30 -7.99 3.74 0.76
N SER A 31 -8.33 2.67 0.06
CA SER A 31 -7.37 1.61 -0.30
C SER A 31 -6.26 2.04 -1.28
N ILE A 32 -6.30 3.24 -1.85
CA ILE A 32 -5.20 3.70 -2.72
C ILE A 32 -3.87 3.80 -1.94
N CYS A 33 -3.93 4.05 -0.62
CA CYS A 33 -2.75 4.06 0.24
C CYS A 33 -1.95 2.75 0.19
N LYS A 34 -2.55 1.63 -0.19
CA LYS A 34 -1.90 0.31 -0.29
C LYS A 34 -0.75 0.27 -1.30
N VAL A 35 -0.73 1.18 -2.27
CA VAL A 35 0.45 1.41 -3.13
C VAL A 35 1.66 1.78 -2.27
N VAL A 36 1.46 2.68 -1.31
CA VAL A 36 2.52 3.14 -0.41
C VAL A 36 2.86 2.07 0.62
N THR A 37 1.87 1.35 1.12
CA THR A 37 2.07 0.19 2.01
C THR A 37 2.95 -0.88 1.34
N ALA A 38 2.67 -1.22 0.07
CA ALA A 38 3.47 -2.16 -0.69
C ALA A 38 4.92 -1.67 -0.89
N LEU A 39 5.10 -0.40 -1.26
CA LEU A 39 6.42 0.20 -1.43
C LEU A 39 7.19 0.20 -0.10
N THR A 40 6.55 0.59 0.99
CA THR A 40 7.15 0.59 2.33
C THR A 40 7.59 -0.82 2.73
N ALA A 41 6.75 -1.83 2.50
CA ALA A 41 7.10 -3.22 2.77
C ALA A 41 8.32 -3.68 1.95
N LEU A 42 8.36 -3.37 0.65
CA LEU A 42 9.48 -3.74 -0.23
C LEU A 42 10.79 -3.02 0.11
N GLU A 43 10.74 -1.82 0.67
CA GLU A 43 11.94 -1.08 1.09
C GLU A 43 12.47 -1.53 2.47
N ASN A 44 11.63 -2.10 3.33
CA ASN A 44 11.98 -2.37 4.73
C ASN A 44 11.93 -3.84 5.14
N LEU A 45 11.35 -4.72 4.33
CA LEU A 45 11.23 -6.15 4.59
C LEU A 45 11.91 -6.97 3.49
N ASN A 46 12.46 -8.13 3.86
CA ASN A 46 12.92 -9.08 2.86
C ASN A 46 11.71 -9.84 2.30
N LYS A 47 11.40 -9.65 1.02
CA LYS A 47 10.25 -10.27 0.34
C LYS A 47 10.24 -11.79 0.37
N SER A 48 11.41 -12.42 0.50
CA SER A 48 11.56 -13.88 0.55
C SER A 48 11.36 -14.46 1.96
N ASN A 49 11.28 -13.61 2.98
CA ASN A 49 10.99 -14.07 4.34
C ASN A 49 9.53 -14.53 4.45
N TYR A 50 9.33 -15.51 5.33
CA TYR A 50 8.01 -16.02 5.68
C TYR A 50 7.56 -15.45 7.02
N LEU A 51 6.25 -15.23 7.13
CA LEU A 51 5.56 -14.78 8.33
C LEU A 51 4.56 -15.85 8.74
N ILE A 52 4.47 -16.10 10.03
CA ILE A 52 3.39 -16.92 10.62
C ILE A 52 2.26 -15.97 10.99
N ILE A 53 1.07 -16.20 10.45
CA ILE A 53 -0.09 -15.34 10.66
C ILE A 53 -0.63 -15.52 12.09
N SER A 54 -0.76 -14.41 12.80
CA SER A 54 -1.32 -14.34 14.16
C SER A 54 -2.78 -13.89 14.14
N ASP A 55 -3.46 -14.07 15.27
CA ASP A 55 -4.86 -13.66 15.46
C ASP A 55 -5.08 -12.16 15.16
N GLU A 56 -4.15 -11.31 15.59
CA GLU A 56 -4.23 -9.86 15.34
C GLU A 56 -4.25 -9.50 13.85
N MET A 57 -3.63 -10.31 12.99
CA MET A 57 -3.54 -10.05 11.54
C MET A 57 -4.83 -10.37 10.80
N VAL A 58 -5.67 -11.28 11.33
CA VAL A 58 -6.89 -11.73 10.66
C VAL A 58 -8.16 -11.01 11.13
N ASN A 59 -8.11 -10.39 12.31
CA ASN A 59 -9.23 -9.63 12.89
C ASN A 59 -9.29 -8.22 12.28
N VAL A 60 -9.70 -8.13 11.01
CA VAL A 60 -9.82 -6.88 10.25
C VAL A 60 -11.14 -6.83 9.49
N GLU A 61 -11.67 -5.63 9.32
CA GLU A 61 -12.85 -5.36 8.53
C GLU A 61 -12.53 -5.19 7.02
N GLY A 62 -13.57 -5.25 6.19
CA GLY A 62 -13.50 -4.94 4.76
C GLY A 62 -12.88 -6.04 3.89
N SER A 63 -12.19 -5.63 2.81
CA SER A 63 -11.61 -6.57 1.83
C SER A 63 -10.49 -7.39 2.43
N ARG A 64 -10.50 -8.71 2.20
CA ARG A 64 -9.52 -9.66 2.75
C ARG A 64 -9.07 -10.67 1.71
N ILE A 65 -7.91 -11.26 1.91
CA ILE A 65 -7.45 -12.47 1.20
C ILE A 65 -7.74 -13.74 2.00
N TYR A 66 -8.40 -13.58 3.17
CA TYR A 66 -8.83 -14.66 4.05
C TYR A 66 -7.68 -15.47 4.63
N LEU A 67 -6.67 -14.77 5.18
CA LEU A 67 -5.61 -15.39 5.96
C LEU A 67 -6.19 -16.10 7.20
N GLU A 68 -5.61 -17.25 7.54
CA GLU A 68 -5.96 -18.01 8.73
C GLU A 68 -4.81 -18.01 9.74
N VAL A 69 -5.13 -18.05 11.02
CA VAL A 69 -4.12 -18.11 12.09
C VAL A 69 -3.27 -19.38 11.92
N GLY A 70 -1.97 -19.20 11.89
CA GLY A 70 -1.01 -20.28 11.67
C GLY A 70 -0.56 -20.44 10.22
N ASP A 71 -1.18 -19.76 9.26
CA ASP A 71 -0.67 -19.74 7.88
C ASP A 71 0.79 -19.30 7.85
N ILE A 72 1.59 -19.98 7.05
CA ILE A 72 2.97 -19.61 6.76
C ILE A 72 3.01 -19.01 5.37
N ILE A 73 3.28 -17.72 5.27
CA ILE A 73 3.14 -16.99 3.99
C ILE A 73 4.33 -16.06 3.77
N SER A 74 4.81 -15.95 2.53
CA SER A 74 5.91 -15.05 2.21
C SER A 74 5.45 -13.59 2.15
N ILE A 75 6.37 -12.67 2.48
CA ILE A 75 6.14 -11.22 2.33
C ILE A 75 5.73 -10.89 0.88
N GLU A 76 6.36 -11.51 -0.13
CA GLU A 76 5.98 -11.29 -1.54
C GLU A 76 4.52 -11.70 -1.80
N THR A 77 4.06 -12.85 -1.28
CA THR A 77 2.68 -13.31 -1.43
C THR A 77 1.68 -12.37 -0.74
N LEU A 78 2.03 -11.84 0.43
CA LEU A 78 1.22 -10.82 1.10
C LEU A 78 1.08 -9.56 0.24
N ILE A 79 2.16 -9.12 -0.43
CA ILE A 79 2.10 -7.96 -1.33
C ILE A 79 1.22 -8.23 -2.56
N TYR A 80 1.23 -9.47 -3.10
CA TYR A 80 0.25 -9.88 -4.13
C TYR A 80 -1.18 -9.75 -3.61
N GLY A 81 -1.48 -10.26 -2.42
CA GLY A 81 -2.81 -10.15 -1.80
C GLY A 81 -3.23 -8.71 -1.54
N LEU A 82 -2.29 -7.89 -1.07
CA LEU A 82 -2.49 -6.46 -0.84
C LEU A 82 -2.90 -5.71 -2.12
N LEU A 83 -2.15 -5.90 -3.21
CA LEU A 83 -2.33 -5.11 -4.44
C LEU A 83 -3.42 -5.68 -5.36
N LEU A 84 -3.59 -7.00 -5.46
CA LEU A 84 -4.55 -7.62 -6.37
C LEU A 84 -5.97 -7.74 -5.77
N ARG A 85 -6.06 -7.90 -4.45
CA ARG A 85 -7.33 -8.10 -3.73
C ARG A 85 -7.66 -7.00 -2.74
N SER A 86 -6.77 -6.02 -2.59
CA SER A 86 -6.93 -4.96 -1.59
C SER A 86 -7.08 -5.50 -0.16
N GLY A 87 -6.38 -6.61 0.17
CA GLY A 87 -6.51 -7.30 1.45
C GLY A 87 -6.09 -6.44 2.64
N ASN A 88 -7.02 -6.19 3.57
CA ASN A 88 -6.72 -5.46 4.82
C ASN A 88 -5.95 -6.34 5.79
N ASP A 89 -6.22 -7.65 5.80
CA ASP A 89 -5.44 -8.68 6.50
C ASP A 89 -3.97 -8.72 6.02
N ALA A 90 -3.76 -8.67 4.71
CA ALA A 90 -2.42 -8.56 4.15
C ALA A 90 -1.72 -7.25 4.54
N ALA A 91 -2.45 -6.11 4.56
CA ALA A 91 -1.90 -4.83 5.00
C ALA A 91 -1.46 -4.87 6.47
N LYS A 92 -2.30 -5.44 7.34
CA LYS A 92 -2.01 -5.61 8.77
C LYS A 92 -0.83 -6.55 9.00
N ALA A 93 -0.79 -7.68 8.28
CA ALA A 93 0.30 -8.65 8.38
C ALA A 93 1.64 -8.04 7.95
N LEU A 94 1.69 -7.29 6.84
CA LEU A 94 2.89 -6.59 6.39
C LEU A 94 3.36 -5.54 7.40
N ALA A 95 2.43 -4.78 7.99
CA ALA A 95 2.78 -3.78 8.99
C ALA A 95 3.37 -4.42 10.25
N LEU A 96 2.76 -5.51 10.75
CA LEU A 96 3.26 -6.22 11.92
C LEU A 96 4.55 -7.02 11.64
N ALA A 97 4.82 -7.40 10.38
CA ALA A 97 6.10 -8.00 10.00
C ALA A 97 7.29 -7.04 10.24
N TYR A 98 7.02 -5.74 10.32
CA TYR A 98 8.03 -4.72 10.66
C TYR A 98 8.01 -4.45 12.17
N ASN A 99 9.03 -4.90 12.89
CA ASN A 99 9.21 -4.71 14.34
C ASN A 99 8.03 -5.20 15.22
N ASN A 100 7.13 -6.00 14.70
CA ASN A 100 5.88 -6.38 15.37
C ASN A 100 5.10 -5.18 15.91
N ASN A 101 5.13 -4.05 15.18
CA ASN A 101 4.52 -2.80 15.60
C ASN A 101 3.99 -2.02 14.38
N GLU A 102 2.66 -1.89 14.29
CA GLU A 102 2.02 -1.16 13.19
C GLU A 102 2.41 0.32 13.16
N ALA A 103 2.58 0.97 14.32
CA ALA A 103 2.95 2.38 14.38
C ALA A 103 4.36 2.63 13.80
N ASP A 104 5.29 1.70 14.02
CA ASP A 104 6.64 1.78 13.42
C ASP A 104 6.58 1.66 11.91
N PHE A 105 5.71 0.80 11.38
CA PHE A 105 5.51 0.66 9.95
C PHE A 105 4.86 1.93 9.35
N VAL A 106 3.84 2.48 10.00
CA VAL A 106 3.19 3.74 9.60
C VAL A 106 4.19 4.90 9.63
N TYR A 107 5.08 4.92 10.60
CA TYR A 107 6.19 5.89 10.62
C TYR A 107 7.05 5.77 9.36
N LYS A 108 7.38 4.54 8.90
CA LYS A 108 8.09 4.30 7.64
C LYS A 108 7.32 4.77 6.41
N MET A 109 5.99 4.59 6.37
CA MET A 109 5.15 5.15 5.30
C MET A 109 5.29 6.69 5.23
N ASN A 110 5.29 7.36 6.39
CA ASN A 110 5.44 8.82 6.45
C ASN A 110 6.90 9.29 6.20
N GLU A 111 7.91 8.44 6.37
CA GLU A 111 9.27 8.76 5.92
C GLU A 111 9.35 8.92 4.39
N LEU A 112 8.61 8.10 3.62
CA LEU A 112 8.47 8.30 2.17
C LEU A 112 7.83 9.65 1.83
N VAL A 113 6.79 10.03 2.56
CA VAL A 113 6.14 11.34 2.41
C VAL A 113 7.15 12.48 2.58
N LYS A 114 7.97 12.42 3.63
CA LYS A 114 9.02 13.41 3.91
C LYS A 114 10.11 13.39 2.84
N LYS A 115 10.58 12.21 2.44
CA LYS A 115 11.63 12.00 1.43
C LYS A 115 11.29 12.67 0.09
N TYR A 116 10.02 12.65 -0.29
CA TYR A 116 9.54 13.26 -1.53
C TYR A 116 8.88 14.63 -1.31
N ASN A 117 8.99 15.22 -0.12
CA ASN A 117 8.47 16.54 0.25
C ASN A 117 6.98 16.74 -0.06
N LEU A 118 6.16 15.72 0.22
CA LEU A 118 4.73 15.68 -0.07
C LEU A 118 3.93 16.26 1.10
N LYS A 119 3.71 17.57 1.10
CA LYS A 119 3.17 18.32 2.24
C LYS A 119 1.68 18.07 2.55
N ASN A 120 0.95 17.48 1.61
CA ASN A 120 -0.50 17.26 1.74
C ASN A 120 -0.87 15.81 2.03
N THR A 121 0.11 14.98 2.38
CA THR A 121 -0.07 13.54 2.64
C THR A 121 0.29 13.21 4.08
N ILE A 122 -0.55 12.40 4.70
CA ILE A 122 -0.29 11.76 6.00
C ILE A 122 -0.97 10.40 6.03
N PHE A 123 -0.24 9.39 6.47
CA PHE A 123 -0.74 8.04 6.69
C PHE A 123 -0.80 7.77 8.19
N ASN A 124 -1.92 7.17 8.65
CA ASN A 124 -2.16 6.77 10.02
C ASN A 124 -2.48 5.28 10.16
N ASN A 125 -2.68 4.59 9.04
CA ASN A 125 -2.85 3.14 9.00
C ASN A 125 -2.39 2.57 7.64
N PRO A 126 -2.08 1.26 7.55
CA PRO A 126 -1.57 0.65 6.32
C PRO A 126 -2.66 0.23 5.32
N SER A 127 -3.94 0.19 5.71
CA SER A 127 -5.03 -0.36 4.90
C SER A 127 -5.86 0.69 4.16
N GLY A 128 -5.95 1.89 4.70
CA GLY A 128 -6.86 2.94 4.24
C GLY A 128 -8.30 2.77 4.72
N LEU A 129 -8.53 1.90 5.69
CA LEU A 129 -9.81 1.80 6.37
C LEU A 129 -9.96 2.98 7.33
N ASP A 130 -11.05 3.72 7.21
CA ASP A 130 -11.27 5.01 7.89
C ASP A 130 -12.15 4.86 9.15
N GLU A 131 -11.90 3.85 9.97
CA GLU A 131 -12.63 3.62 11.23
C GLU A 131 -12.09 4.53 12.34
N ASP A 132 -10.96 4.14 12.95
CA ASP A 132 -10.37 4.86 14.07
C ASP A 132 -9.38 5.94 13.61
N THR A 133 -8.71 5.71 12.49
CA THR A 133 -7.68 6.58 11.92
C THR A 133 -7.92 6.82 10.44
N LYS A 134 -7.48 7.97 9.94
CA LYS A 134 -7.74 8.38 8.56
C LYS A 134 -6.45 8.74 7.84
N ASN A 135 -6.34 8.26 6.60
CA ASN A 135 -5.25 8.61 5.70
C ASN A 135 -5.69 9.72 4.75
N TYR A 136 -4.88 10.75 4.63
CA TYR A 136 -5.13 11.87 3.71
C TYR A 136 -4.00 12.02 2.71
N SER A 137 -4.36 12.31 1.47
CA SER A 137 -3.41 12.65 0.42
C SER A 137 -4.08 13.50 -0.66
N THR A 138 -3.35 13.75 -1.74
CA THR A 138 -3.85 14.39 -2.97
C THR A 138 -3.58 13.47 -4.16
N CYS A 139 -4.30 13.66 -5.26
CA CYS A 139 -4.01 12.93 -6.49
C CYS A 139 -2.56 13.14 -6.95
N TYR A 140 -2.05 14.36 -6.80
CA TYR A 140 -0.67 14.70 -7.15
C TYR A 140 0.34 13.92 -6.31
N ASP A 141 0.22 13.95 -4.98
CA ASP A 141 1.15 13.27 -4.08
C ASP A 141 1.13 11.75 -4.30
N LEU A 142 -0.07 11.16 -4.48
CA LEU A 142 -0.21 9.73 -4.79
C LEU A 142 0.37 9.36 -6.15
N ALA A 143 0.27 10.23 -7.16
CA ALA A 143 0.90 9.99 -8.45
C ALA A 143 2.44 9.97 -8.34
N ILE A 144 3.03 10.86 -7.55
CA ILE A 144 4.46 10.85 -7.26
C ILE A 144 4.87 9.54 -6.57
N LEU A 145 4.19 9.16 -5.48
CA LEU A 145 4.49 7.93 -4.75
C LEU A 145 4.31 6.68 -5.62
N THR A 146 3.27 6.65 -6.46
CA THR A 146 3.05 5.56 -7.41
C THR A 146 4.17 5.50 -8.45
N SER A 147 4.62 6.66 -8.96
CA SER A 147 5.72 6.72 -9.92
C SER A 147 7.04 6.19 -9.33
N VAL A 148 7.26 6.42 -8.04
CA VAL A 148 8.40 5.87 -7.29
C VAL A 148 8.25 4.36 -7.13
N ALA A 149 7.07 3.88 -6.71
CA ALA A 149 6.80 2.46 -6.55
C ALA A 149 7.03 1.67 -7.84
N LEU A 150 6.61 2.22 -8.99
CA LEU A 150 6.79 1.58 -10.30
C LEU A 150 8.25 1.41 -10.74
N LYS A 151 9.21 2.12 -10.12
CA LYS A 151 10.65 1.91 -10.35
C LYS A 151 11.19 0.68 -9.61
N ASN A 152 10.49 0.21 -8.58
CA ASN A 152 10.81 -1.05 -7.92
C ASN A 152 10.36 -2.21 -8.81
N GLU A 153 11.29 -3.06 -9.25
CA GLU A 153 11.00 -4.17 -10.18
C GLU A 153 9.97 -5.15 -9.64
N THR A 154 10.04 -5.48 -8.35
CA THR A 154 9.09 -6.39 -7.70
C THR A 154 7.71 -5.76 -7.65
N PHE A 155 7.60 -4.49 -7.23
CA PHE A 155 6.33 -3.77 -7.25
C PHE A 155 5.73 -3.73 -8.66
N SER A 156 6.52 -3.34 -9.66
CA SER A 156 6.08 -3.24 -11.06
C SER A 156 5.60 -4.58 -11.61
N LYS A 157 6.29 -5.68 -11.27
CA LYS A 157 5.88 -7.06 -11.61
C LYS A 157 4.52 -7.40 -11.00
N ILE A 158 4.37 -7.20 -9.68
CA ILE A 158 3.13 -7.51 -8.96
C ILE A 158 1.97 -6.66 -9.48
N PHE A 159 2.20 -5.35 -9.63
CA PHE A 159 1.18 -4.39 -10.06
C PHE A 159 0.63 -4.67 -11.46
N LYS A 160 1.41 -5.29 -12.35
CA LYS A 160 1.00 -5.72 -13.70
C LYS A 160 0.35 -7.10 -13.73
N THR A 161 0.40 -7.85 -12.63
CA THR A 161 -0.09 -9.23 -12.57
C THR A 161 -1.61 -9.25 -12.58
N LYS A 162 -2.19 -10.05 -13.48
CA LYS A 162 -3.65 -10.21 -13.59
C LYS A 162 -4.20 -11.36 -12.73
N LYS A 163 -3.39 -12.38 -12.50
CA LYS A 163 -3.76 -13.58 -11.72
C LYS A 163 -2.53 -14.10 -11.01
N TYR A 164 -2.68 -14.41 -9.73
CA TYR A 164 -1.66 -15.03 -8.89
C TYR A 164 -2.24 -16.23 -8.16
N SER A 165 -1.48 -17.30 -8.06
CA SER A 165 -1.81 -18.51 -7.29
C SER A 165 -0.54 -18.97 -6.59
N CYS A 166 -0.66 -19.37 -5.35
CA CYS A 166 0.42 -19.99 -4.58
C CYS A 166 -0.14 -21.14 -3.75
N THR A 167 0.75 -22.05 -3.35
CA THR A 167 0.48 -23.05 -2.31
C THR A 167 1.24 -22.60 -1.09
N LEU A 168 0.56 -22.50 0.04
CA LEU A 168 1.20 -22.19 1.31
C LEU A 168 2.00 -23.40 1.76
N PRO A 169 3.20 -23.20 2.36
CA PRO A 169 3.91 -24.32 2.99
C PRO A 169 3.10 -24.82 4.19
N ASN A 170 3.05 -26.12 4.32
CA ASN A 170 2.39 -26.81 5.43
C ASN A 170 3.25 -26.74 6.69
#